data_c8c907980c6c9be9b6f5f4963c98cc85
#
_entry.id   c8c907980c6c9be9b6f5f4963c98cc85
#
_cell.length_a   1.000
_cell.length_b   1.000
_cell.length_c   1.000
_cell.angle_alpha   90.00
_cell.angle_beta   90.00
_cell.angle_gamma   90.00
#
_symmetry.space_group_name_H-M   'P 1'
#
loop_
_entity.id
_entity.type
_entity.pdbx_description
1 polymer ?
#
loop_
_entity_poly.entity_id
_entity_poly.type
_entity_poly.pdbx_seq_one_letter_code
_entity_poly.pdbx_strand_id
1 'polypeptide(L)'
;MNVMNLPGPKARALVKRDHDVISPSYPRGYPFVMDHGKGTEVWDVDGNRFLDFAAGIAVTSTGHSHPKVVKAIQEQAEKFIHISSDFYHSKWIELGEKINEIAPFLDNAVSFMTNSGTESVEAAIKLARHYTHATEFIGFLGGFHGRTMGAVSFTASKPLYHQDFYPLMSGVVHVPFPDPYRPILESKPGEDYGAAVVRYIEEQILGHLLPPEDVAGILVEPIQGEGGYVIPAPGFFPALRALCDRHKILLIVDEVQSGMGRTGKWWAIEHFGIEPDIVCAAKGIASGVPLGVMFAKEDLVTWPKGAHGNTYGGNPLACAAALATMELIENEYMQNAADMGEYVMDILEEIMARHPSIGCVRGKGLMIGVEFVKDRGTKDPDARLRDQIVDNAFMRGLLLLGCGASTIRIAPPLSVTKPEIDEAMEVFEESIHLSEVGIDPPSIEVQSVAA
;
A
#
# COMPACT_ATOMS: atom_id res chain seq x y z
N MET A 1 -29.78 7.96 -3.70
CA MET A 1 -29.80 6.94 -2.61
C MET A 1 -30.22 7.55 -1.27
N ASN A 2 -30.71 6.71 -0.31
CA ASN A 2 -31.07 7.23 1.01
C ASN A 2 -29.81 7.55 1.83
N VAL A 3 -29.76 8.77 2.37
CA VAL A 3 -28.70 9.18 3.30
C VAL A 3 -28.92 8.48 4.64
N MET A 4 -27.88 7.80 5.14
CA MET A 4 -27.93 7.12 6.44
C MET A 4 -27.82 8.12 7.59
N ASN A 5 -28.40 7.80 8.75
CA ASN A 5 -28.21 8.59 9.97
C ASN A 5 -27.00 8.07 10.76
N LEU A 6 -25.81 8.51 10.40
CA LEU A 6 -24.54 8.03 10.93
C LEU A 6 -23.83 9.10 11.79
N PRO A 7 -23.05 8.67 12.80
CA PRO A 7 -23.03 7.34 13.37
C PRO A 7 -24.32 7.02 14.13
N GLY A 8 -24.71 5.74 14.16
CA GLY A 8 -25.81 5.25 14.96
C GLY A 8 -25.53 5.30 16.46
N PRO A 9 -26.52 5.01 17.33
CA PRO A 9 -26.36 5.18 18.79
C PRO A 9 -25.31 4.26 19.40
N LYS A 10 -25.18 3.02 18.92
CA LYS A 10 -24.14 2.09 19.43
C LYS A 10 -22.75 2.52 18.98
N ALA A 11 -22.62 2.93 17.71
CA ALA A 11 -21.35 3.44 17.18
C ALA A 11 -20.89 4.69 17.96
N ARG A 12 -21.77 5.67 18.21
CA ARG A 12 -21.47 6.85 19.05
C ARG A 12 -20.94 6.48 20.43
N ALA A 13 -21.59 5.52 21.10
CA ALA A 13 -21.17 5.08 22.42
C ALA A 13 -19.78 4.42 22.41
N LEU A 14 -19.47 3.63 21.36
CA LEU A 14 -18.16 2.98 21.24
C LEU A 14 -17.05 3.96 20.84
N VAL A 15 -17.31 4.89 19.93
CA VAL A 15 -16.37 5.95 19.56
C VAL A 15 -16.01 6.81 20.77
N LYS A 16 -16.98 7.18 21.61
CA LYS A 16 -16.68 7.89 22.85
C LYS A 16 -15.76 7.10 23.77
N ARG A 17 -15.98 5.80 23.94
CA ARG A 17 -15.10 4.93 24.74
C ARG A 17 -13.72 4.76 24.14
N ASP A 18 -13.61 4.72 22.78
CA ASP A 18 -12.32 4.67 22.07
C ASP A 18 -11.47 5.90 22.43
N HIS A 19 -12.06 7.09 22.43
CA HIS A 19 -11.37 8.33 22.79
C HIS A 19 -10.85 8.34 24.23
N ASP A 20 -11.50 7.63 25.14
CA ASP A 20 -11.10 7.59 26.56
C ASP A 20 -9.86 6.69 26.82
N VAL A 21 -9.58 5.70 25.93
CA VAL A 21 -8.61 4.63 26.24
C VAL A 21 -7.62 4.30 25.10
N ILE A 22 -7.87 4.78 23.88
CA ILE A 22 -7.02 4.50 22.72
C ILE A 22 -6.23 5.76 22.35
N SER A 23 -4.98 5.57 21.97
CA SER A 23 -4.09 6.65 21.56
C SER A 23 -4.69 7.49 20.41
N PRO A 24 -4.69 8.82 20.49
CA PRO A 24 -5.18 9.71 19.44
C PRO A 24 -4.28 9.70 18.19
N SER A 25 -3.12 9.03 18.22
CA SER A 25 -2.24 8.89 17.05
C SER A 25 -2.86 8.07 15.90
N TYR A 26 -3.90 7.27 16.18
CA TYR A 26 -4.61 6.54 15.12
C TYR A 26 -5.52 7.48 14.32
N PRO A 27 -5.32 7.60 12.98
CA PRO A 27 -6.18 8.43 12.16
C PRO A 27 -7.55 7.75 11.99
N ARG A 28 -8.57 8.25 12.69
CA ARG A 28 -9.96 7.83 12.49
C ARG A 28 -10.56 8.68 11.37
N GLY A 29 -10.78 8.10 10.17
CA GLY A 29 -11.33 8.82 9.02
C GLY A 29 -12.78 9.25 9.25
N TYR A 30 -13.60 8.34 9.77
CA TYR A 30 -15.01 8.57 10.10
C TYR A 30 -15.48 7.56 11.17
N PRO A 31 -16.62 7.81 11.83
CA PRO A 31 -17.04 7.02 13.00
C PRO A 31 -17.72 5.70 12.61
N PHE A 32 -17.05 4.90 11.75
CA PHE A 32 -17.45 3.56 11.40
C PHE A 32 -16.96 2.58 12.45
N VAL A 33 -17.86 1.85 13.09
CA VAL A 33 -17.55 0.80 14.05
C VAL A 33 -18.03 -0.53 13.50
N MET A 34 -17.10 -1.30 12.95
CA MET A 34 -17.38 -2.57 12.30
C MET A 34 -17.90 -3.61 13.29
N ASP A 35 -18.96 -4.32 12.93
CA ASP A 35 -19.47 -5.50 13.62
C ASP A 35 -18.99 -6.78 12.92
N HIS A 36 -19.30 -6.93 11.64
CA HIS A 36 -18.90 -8.07 10.82
C HIS A 36 -18.74 -7.69 9.35
N GLY A 37 -18.16 -8.61 8.57
CA GLY A 37 -18.01 -8.45 7.12
C GLY A 37 -17.98 -9.78 6.39
N LYS A 38 -18.36 -9.74 5.10
CA LYS A 38 -18.34 -10.88 4.19
C LYS A 38 -18.04 -10.41 2.77
N GLY A 39 -16.97 -10.91 2.17
CA GLY A 39 -16.55 -10.44 0.84
C GLY A 39 -16.23 -8.95 0.84
N THR A 40 -16.88 -8.19 -0.01
CA THR A 40 -16.74 -6.72 -0.11
C THR A 40 -17.69 -5.98 0.84
N GLU A 41 -18.65 -6.66 1.44
CA GLU A 41 -19.65 -6.05 2.30
C GLU A 41 -19.23 -6.05 3.76
N VAL A 42 -19.48 -4.94 4.45
CA VAL A 42 -19.27 -4.80 5.89
C VAL A 42 -20.49 -4.15 6.55
N TRP A 43 -20.72 -4.48 7.81
CA TRP A 43 -21.81 -3.92 8.60
C TRP A 43 -21.26 -3.25 9.84
N ASP A 44 -21.84 -2.11 10.19
CA ASP A 44 -21.55 -1.46 11.46
C ASP A 44 -22.36 -2.08 12.61
N VAL A 45 -22.00 -1.70 13.84
CA VAL A 45 -22.67 -2.19 15.06
C VAL A 45 -24.13 -1.78 15.20
N ASP A 46 -24.61 -0.83 14.42
CA ASP A 46 -26.01 -0.38 14.33
C ASP A 46 -26.79 -1.10 13.22
N GLY A 47 -26.11 -1.95 12.41
CA GLY A 47 -26.70 -2.79 11.37
C GLY A 47 -26.75 -2.12 9.98
N ASN A 48 -26.04 -1.03 9.78
CA ASN A 48 -25.93 -0.39 8.46
C ASN A 48 -24.91 -1.16 7.58
N ARG A 49 -25.29 -1.41 6.33
CA ARG A 49 -24.45 -2.07 5.32
C ARG A 49 -23.60 -1.05 4.56
N PHE A 50 -22.35 -1.41 4.30
CA PHE A 50 -21.42 -0.65 3.48
C PHE A 50 -20.70 -1.56 2.48
N LEU A 51 -20.31 -1.01 1.34
CA LEU A 51 -19.30 -1.59 0.47
C LEU A 51 -17.91 -1.07 0.89
N ASP A 52 -16.96 -1.99 1.10
CA ASP A 52 -15.59 -1.64 1.51
C ASP A 52 -14.67 -1.55 0.28
N PHE A 53 -14.46 -0.33 -0.22
CA PHE A 53 -13.53 -0.03 -1.29
C PHE A 53 -12.18 0.51 -0.80
N ALA A 54 -11.91 0.35 0.51
CA ALA A 54 -10.61 0.58 1.14
C ALA A 54 -9.89 -0.74 1.51
N ALA A 55 -10.63 -1.83 1.71
CA ALA A 55 -10.13 -3.16 2.07
C ALA A 55 -9.12 -3.14 3.23
N GLY A 56 -9.34 -2.28 4.25
CA GLY A 56 -8.38 -2.12 5.34
C GLY A 56 -7.02 -1.55 4.91
N ILE A 57 -7.00 -0.68 3.91
CA ILE A 57 -5.82 -0.17 3.20
C ILE A 57 -5.14 -1.29 2.38
N ALA A 58 -5.92 -1.90 1.47
CA ALA A 58 -5.50 -2.99 0.59
C ALA A 58 -4.98 -4.24 1.34
N VAL A 59 -5.59 -4.58 2.47
CA VAL A 59 -5.20 -5.70 3.35
C VAL A 59 -6.09 -6.93 3.14
N THR A 60 -7.41 -6.77 3.13
CA THR A 60 -8.37 -7.87 3.03
C THR A 60 -8.53 -8.33 1.57
N SER A 61 -7.44 -8.84 0.98
CA SER A 61 -7.38 -9.18 -0.44
C SER A 61 -8.41 -10.22 -0.87
N THR A 62 -8.72 -11.22 -0.03
CA THR A 62 -9.73 -12.25 -0.32
C THR A 62 -11.14 -11.86 0.09
N GLY A 63 -11.34 -10.59 0.51
CA GLY A 63 -12.58 -10.15 1.16
C GLY A 63 -12.65 -10.51 2.64
N HIS A 64 -13.62 -9.90 3.32
CA HIS A 64 -13.84 -10.13 4.74
C HIS A 64 -14.32 -11.57 5.01
N SER A 65 -13.71 -12.19 6.03
CA SER A 65 -14.12 -13.51 6.57
C SER A 65 -14.22 -14.62 5.51
N HIS A 66 -13.28 -14.66 4.54
CA HIS A 66 -13.31 -15.70 3.50
C HIS A 66 -13.27 -17.10 4.11
N PRO A 67 -14.22 -18.01 3.78
CA PRO A 67 -14.37 -19.30 4.46
C PRO A 67 -13.11 -20.17 4.45
N LYS A 68 -12.35 -20.18 3.34
CA LYS A 68 -11.11 -20.95 3.21
C LYS A 68 -10.01 -20.42 4.14
N VAL A 69 -9.86 -19.09 4.23
CA VAL A 69 -8.88 -18.46 5.13
C VAL A 69 -9.26 -18.69 6.58
N VAL A 70 -10.54 -18.48 6.94
CA VAL A 70 -11.05 -18.76 8.30
C VAL A 70 -10.81 -20.21 8.70
N LYS A 71 -11.12 -21.17 7.81
CA LYS A 71 -10.89 -22.58 8.05
C LYS A 71 -9.41 -22.90 8.28
N ALA A 72 -8.51 -22.35 7.45
CA ALA A 72 -7.06 -22.56 7.61
C ALA A 72 -6.54 -22.06 8.98
N ILE A 73 -7.06 -20.92 9.45
CA ILE A 73 -6.74 -20.38 10.78
C ILE A 73 -7.26 -21.29 11.89
N GLN A 74 -8.51 -21.76 11.80
CA GLN A 74 -9.13 -22.65 12.78
C GLN A 74 -8.37 -23.97 12.90
N GLU A 75 -8.08 -24.63 11.78
CA GLU A 75 -7.34 -25.90 11.74
C GLU A 75 -5.91 -25.76 12.30
N GLN A 76 -5.25 -24.60 12.06
CA GLN A 76 -3.94 -24.36 12.65
C GLN A 76 -4.03 -24.03 14.13
N ALA A 77 -5.05 -23.29 14.58
CA ALA A 77 -5.25 -22.95 15.98
C ALA A 77 -5.49 -24.18 16.87
N GLU A 78 -6.15 -25.22 16.32
CA GLU A 78 -6.36 -26.51 17.00
C GLU A 78 -5.04 -27.29 17.21
N LYS A 79 -3.99 -27.02 16.41
CA LYS A 79 -2.69 -27.70 16.52
C LYS A 79 -1.77 -26.96 17.49
N PHE A 80 -1.46 -25.71 17.19
CA PHE A 80 -0.68 -24.80 18.01
C PHE A 80 -0.75 -23.39 17.44
N ILE A 81 -0.62 -22.37 18.31
CA ILE A 81 -0.77 -20.96 17.95
C ILE A 81 0.60 -20.29 17.74
N HIS A 82 1.59 -20.65 18.53
CA HIS A 82 2.91 -20.03 18.50
C HIS A 82 4.02 -21.05 18.76
N ILE A 83 5.16 -20.82 18.13
CA ILE A 83 6.44 -21.45 18.43
C ILE A 83 7.55 -20.44 18.10
N SER A 84 8.62 -20.44 18.89
CA SER A 84 9.78 -19.58 18.67
C SER A 84 10.52 -19.96 17.37
N SER A 85 11.13 -18.97 16.72
CA SER A 85 12.03 -19.15 15.58
C SER A 85 13.28 -20.02 15.87
N ASP A 86 13.48 -20.39 17.16
CA ASP A 86 14.51 -21.38 17.54
C ASP A 86 14.15 -22.80 17.08
N PHE A 87 12.88 -23.02 16.68
CA PHE A 87 12.37 -24.32 16.24
C PHE A 87 11.73 -24.22 14.85
N TYR A 88 11.55 -25.37 14.22
CA TYR A 88 10.96 -25.46 12.88
C TYR A 88 9.46 -25.76 12.95
N HIS A 89 8.70 -25.25 11.96
CA HIS A 89 7.33 -25.72 11.71
C HIS A 89 7.00 -25.71 10.21
N SER A 90 6.14 -26.64 9.78
CA SER A 90 5.90 -26.87 8.35
C SER A 90 5.32 -25.66 7.62
N LYS A 91 4.36 -24.95 8.25
CA LYS A 91 3.70 -23.81 7.60
C LYS A 91 4.65 -22.65 7.27
N TRP A 92 5.72 -22.48 8.04
CA TRP A 92 6.77 -21.51 7.73
C TRP A 92 7.57 -21.93 6.49
N ILE A 93 7.94 -23.23 6.43
CA ILE A 93 8.68 -23.78 5.31
C ILE A 93 7.83 -23.71 4.03
N GLU A 94 6.58 -24.21 4.09
CA GLU A 94 5.64 -24.15 2.96
C GLU A 94 5.43 -22.71 2.44
N LEU A 95 5.35 -21.73 3.34
CA LEU A 95 5.23 -20.33 2.95
C LEU A 95 6.52 -19.81 2.27
N GLY A 96 7.70 -20.17 2.79
CA GLY A 96 8.98 -19.82 2.18
C GLY A 96 9.14 -20.43 0.78
N GLU A 97 8.73 -21.67 0.61
CA GLU A 97 8.72 -22.37 -0.70
C GLU A 97 7.77 -21.66 -1.68
N LYS A 98 6.55 -21.27 -1.23
CA LYS A 98 5.62 -20.53 -2.09
C LYS A 98 6.13 -19.13 -2.46
N ILE A 99 6.77 -18.41 -1.55
CA ILE A 99 7.42 -17.13 -1.85
C ILE A 99 8.54 -17.30 -2.88
N ASN A 100 9.35 -18.36 -2.74
CA ASN A 100 10.40 -18.67 -3.72
C ASN A 100 9.82 -18.96 -5.12
N GLU A 101 8.71 -19.69 -5.18
CA GLU A 101 8.03 -20.00 -6.45
C GLU A 101 7.51 -18.74 -7.19
N ILE A 102 7.00 -17.76 -6.45
CA ILE A 102 6.39 -16.54 -7.01
C ILE A 102 7.31 -15.31 -7.00
N ALA A 103 8.59 -15.47 -6.62
CA ALA A 103 9.53 -14.36 -6.57
C ALA A 103 9.71 -13.69 -7.95
N PRO A 104 9.86 -12.35 -8.02
CA PRO A 104 9.98 -11.63 -9.30
C PRO A 104 11.43 -11.62 -9.84
N PHE A 105 12.19 -12.67 -9.62
CA PHE A 105 13.55 -12.88 -10.15
C PHE A 105 13.83 -14.38 -10.33
N LEU A 106 14.79 -14.70 -11.20
CA LEU A 106 15.11 -16.08 -11.58
C LEU A 106 15.92 -16.85 -10.53
N ASP A 107 16.65 -16.14 -9.67
CA ASP A 107 17.42 -16.73 -8.59
C ASP A 107 16.49 -17.27 -7.49
N ASN A 108 17.00 -18.20 -6.66
CA ASN A 108 16.26 -18.64 -5.49
C ASN A 108 16.00 -17.46 -4.54
N ALA A 109 14.79 -17.40 -3.99
CA ALA A 109 14.42 -16.45 -2.96
C ALA A 109 14.61 -17.05 -1.57
N VAL A 110 15.24 -16.31 -0.67
CA VAL A 110 15.32 -16.64 0.75
C VAL A 110 14.51 -15.62 1.53
N SER A 111 13.56 -16.11 2.34
CA SER A 111 12.58 -15.30 3.05
C SER A 111 12.95 -15.08 4.52
N PHE A 112 12.68 -13.88 5.01
CA PHE A 112 12.69 -13.52 6.42
C PHE A 112 11.28 -13.06 6.84
N MET A 113 10.64 -13.84 7.72
CA MET A 113 9.26 -13.58 8.15
C MET A 113 9.20 -12.54 9.26
N THR A 114 8.25 -11.62 9.15
CA THR A 114 8.00 -10.53 10.10
C THR A 114 6.50 -10.42 10.42
N ASN A 115 6.08 -9.38 11.19
CA ASN A 115 4.67 -9.19 11.56
C ASN A 115 4.00 -8.07 10.75
N SER A 116 4.78 -7.25 10.05
CA SER A 116 4.29 -6.04 9.40
C SER A 116 5.21 -5.59 8.25
N GLY A 117 4.69 -4.70 7.38
CA GLY A 117 5.48 -4.11 6.30
C GLY A 117 6.65 -3.26 6.82
N THR A 118 6.47 -2.52 7.90
CA THR A 118 7.57 -1.74 8.48
C THR A 118 8.72 -2.62 8.97
N GLU A 119 8.43 -3.78 9.59
CA GLU A 119 9.46 -4.74 9.98
C GLU A 119 10.13 -5.41 8.77
N SER A 120 9.39 -5.64 7.69
CA SER A 120 9.94 -6.12 6.42
C SER A 120 10.96 -5.12 5.84
N VAL A 121 10.62 -3.83 5.86
CA VAL A 121 11.52 -2.74 5.45
C VAL A 121 12.75 -2.65 6.35
N GLU A 122 12.60 -2.74 7.69
CA GLU A 122 13.73 -2.75 8.62
C GLU A 122 14.68 -3.93 8.35
N ALA A 123 14.13 -5.11 8.02
CA ALA A 123 14.93 -6.27 7.64
C ALA A 123 15.70 -6.01 6.32
N ALA A 124 15.07 -5.42 5.32
CA ALA A 124 15.69 -5.07 4.05
C ALA A 124 16.85 -4.05 4.23
N ILE A 125 16.64 -3.01 5.03
CA ILE A 125 17.69 -2.02 5.37
C ILE A 125 18.89 -2.71 6.01
N LYS A 126 18.64 -3.59 6.99
CA LYS A 126 19.72 -4.31 7.68
C LYS A 126 20.45 -5.28 6.77
N LEU A 127 19.73 -6.03 5.91
CA LEU A 127 20.33 -6.94 4.95
C LEU A 127 21.21 -6.19 3.95
N ALA A 128 20.70 -5.10 3.37
CA ALA A 128 21.45 -4.29 2.42
C ALA A 128 22.75 -3.76 3.03
N ARG A 129 22.70 -3.18 4.23
CA ARG A 129 23.91 -2.73 4.93
C ARG A 129 24.88 -3.86 5.25
N HIS A 130 24.36 -5.01 5.66
CA HIS A 130 25.20 -6.17 6.00
C HIS A 130 25.94 -6.71 4.78
N TYR A 131 25.23 -6.83 3.65
CA TYR A 131 25.80 -7.40 2.42
C TYR A 131 26.78 -6.45 1.74
N THR A 132 26.42 -5.18 1.59
CA THR A 132 27.24 -4.19 0.86
C THR A 132 28.35 -3.56 1.69
N HIS A 133 28.23 -3.58 3.03
CA HIS A 133 29.04 -2.80 3.97
C HIS A 133 28.95 -1.27 3.79
N ALA A 134 28.02 -0.81 2.95
CA ALA A 134 27.68 0.59 2.75
C ALA A 134 26.59 1.04 3.74
N THR A 135 26.42 2.36 3.94
CA THR A 135 25.53 2.89 4.97
C THR A 135 24.45 3.82 4.47
N GLU A 136 24.65 4.38 3.27
CA GLU A 136 23.76 5.38 2.68
C GLU A 136 22.66 4.73 1.83
N PHE A 137 21.54 5.42 1.69
CA PHE A 137 20.40 4.99 0.90
C PHE A 137 19.77 6.14 0.12
N ILE A 138 19.09 5.79 -0.96
CA ILE A 138 18.22 6.71 -1.69
C ILE A 138 16.78 6.27 -1.52
N GLY A 139 15.89 7.20 -1.14
CA GLY A 139 14.43 7.05 -1.10
C GLY A 139 13.76 8.09 -1.98
N PHE A 140 12.43 8.07 -2.04
CA PHE A 140 11.67 8.96 -2.93
C PHE A 140 10.67 9.82 -2.16
N LEU A 141 10.55 11.09 -2.57
CA LEU A 141 9.47 11.96 -2.11
C LEU A 141 8.11 11.32 -2.44
N GLY A 142 7.15 11.44 -1.52
CA GLY A 142 5.86 10.77 -1.64
C GLY A 142 5.86 9.31 -1.18
N GLY A 143 7.00 8.69 -0.92
CA GLY A 143 7.11 7.31 -0.47
C GLY A 143 6.57 7.09 0.95
N PHE A 144 6.02 5.89 1.21
CA PHE A 144 5.59 5.47 2.54
C PHE A 144 6.04 4.03 2.82
N HIS A 145 6.96 3.86 3.76
CA HIS A 145 7.63 2.58 4.06
C HIS A 145 7.41 2.09 5.49
N GLY A 146 6.67 2.83 6.30
CA GLY A 146 6.38 2.49 7.69
C GLY A 146 6.64 3.62 8.67
N ARG A 147 6.48 3.32 9.98
CA ARG A 147 6.59 4.31 11.08
C ARG A 147 7.58 3.89 12.17
N THR A 148 8.32 2.80 12.03
CA THR A 148 9.49 2.51 12.88
C THR A 148 10.64 3.44 12.51
N MET A 149 11.61 3.65 13.38
CA MET A 149 12.63 4.70 13.21
C MET A 149 13.49 4.55 11.94
N GLY A 150 13.82 3.32 11.52
CA GLY A 150 14.50 3.10 10.24
C GLY A 150 13.56 3.29 9.06
N ALA A 151 12.40 2.66 9.05
CA ALA A 151 11.44 2.75 7.95
C ALA A 151 10.88 4.18 7.76
N VAL A 152 10.62 4.92 8.86
CA VAL A 152 10.12 6.31 8.77
C VAL A 152 11.16 7.26 8.17
N SER A 153 12.44 6.92 8.25
CA SER A 153 13.51 7.71 7.61
C SER A 153 13.40 7.73 6.08
N PHE A 154 12.72 6.74 5.48
CA PHE A 154 12.40 6.70 4.05
C PHE A 154 11.00 7.23 3.73
N THR A 155 10.09 7.25 4.71
CA THR A 155 8.74 7.74 4.52
C THR A 155 8.76 9.26 4.29
N ALA A 156 8.30 9.72 3.14
CA ALA A 156 8.33 11.13 2.75
C ALA A 156 7.02 11.58 2.08
N SER A 157 5.89 10.94 2.44
CA SER A 157 4.57 11.27 1.90
C SER A 157 3.89 12.43 2.62
N LYS A 158 4.20 12.66 3.91
CA LYS A 158 3.64 13.77 4.71
C LYS A 158 4.64 14.22 5.79
N PRO A 159 4.82 15.54 6.03
CA PRO A 159 5.68 16.04 7.10
C PRO A 159 5.31 15.53 8.50
N LEU A 160 4.02 15.28 8.74
CA LEU A 160 3.49 14.76 10.01
C LEU A 160 4.19 13.48 10.50
N TYR A 161 4.68 12.64 9.59
CA TYR A 161 5.35 11.39 9.97
C TYR A 161 6.74 11.59 10.56
N HIS A 162 7.33 12.77 10.34
CA HIS A 162 8.66 13.15 10.85
C HIS A 162 8.59 14.13 12.02
N GLN A 163 7.47 14.85 12.14
CA GLN A 163 7.32 15.93 13.10
C GLN A 163 7.58 15.43 14.53
N ASP A 164 8.50 16.09 15.22
CA ASP A 164 8.90 15.83 16.62
C ASP A 164 9.56 14.45 16.88
N PHE A 165 9.95 13.72 15.82
CA PHE A 165 10.63 12.42 15.92
C PHE A 165 12.13 12.45 15.56
N TYR A 166 12.68 13.61 15.24
CA TYR A 166 14.11 13.73 14.92
C TYR A 166 14.99 13.57 16.18
N PRO A 167 16.22 12.98 16.08
CA PRO A 167 16.84 12.52 14.84
C PRO A 167 16.32 11.17 14.36
N LEU A 168 16.10 11.05 13.05
CA LEU A 168 15.79 9.78 12.40
C LEU A 168 17.08 8.98 12.10
N MET A 169 16.97 7.81 11.47
CA MET A 169 18.14 7.08 10.98
C MET A 169 18.87 7.94 9.94
N SER A 170 20.17 8.17 10.14
CA SER A 170 21.01 8.90 9.20
C SER A 170 21.27 8.11 7.92
N GLY A 171 21.68 8.80 6.87
CA GLY A 171 22.13 8.18 5.62
C GLY A 171 21.00 7.92 4.62
N VAL A 172 19.90 8.65 4.68
CA VAL A 172 18.82 8.57 3.68
C VAL A 172 18.68 9.89 2.94
N VAL A 173 18.84 9.85 1.62
CA VAL A 173 18.64 11.00 0.73
C VAL A 173 17.37 10.77 -0.09
N HIS A 174 16.47 11.76 -0.11
CA HIS A 174 15.23 11.68 -0.88
C HIS A 174 15.37 12.41 -2.22
N VAL A 175 14.88 11.76 -3.28
CA VAL A 175 14.83 12.31 -4.63
C VAL A 175 13.37 12.38 -5.13
N PRO A 176 13.05 13.17 -6.16
CA PRO A 176 11.71 13.17 -6.75
C PRO A 176 11.31 11.77 -7.26
N PHE A 177 10.04 11.38 -7.04
CA PHE A 177 9.44 10.23 -7.70
C PHE A 177 9.04 10.62 -9.14
N PRO A 178 9.15 9.74 -10.13
CA PRO A 178 8.88 10.05 -11.55
C PRO A 178 7.37 10.09 -11.88
N ASP A 179 6.63 10.98 -11.20
CA ASP A 179 5.21 11.22 -11.47
C ASP A 179 5.01 11.97 -12.78
N PRO A 180 4.48 11.34 -13.85
CA PRO A 180 4.28 11.99 -15.14
C PRO A 180 3.17 13.05 -15.11
N TYR A 181 2.25 12.97 -14.14
CA TYR A 181 1.20 13.96 -13.99
C TYR A 181 1.71 15.25 -13.34
N ARG A 182 2.67 15.14 -12.40
CA ARG A 182 3.28 16.27 -11.66
C ARG A 182 4.81 16.26 -11.76
N PRO A 183 5.38 16.46 -12.98
CA PRO A 183 6.82 16.43 -13.14
C PRO A 183 7.48 17.60 -12.37
N ILE A 184 8.54 17.30 -11.62
CA ILE A 184 9.34 18.28 -10.84
C ILE A 184 10.63 18.64 -11.59
N LEU A 185 11.19 17.69 -12.35
CA LEU A 185 12.43 17.84 -13.09
C LEU A 185 12.15 18.09 -14.58
N GLU A 186 13.11 18.72 -15.25
CA GLU A 186 13.06 18.90 -16.70
C GLU A 186 13.67 17.68 -17.41
N SER A 187 12.97 17.18 -18.43
CA SER A 187 13.49 16.19 -19.38
C SER A 187 14.25 16.86 -20.53
N LYS A 188 15.33 16.23 -20.98
CA LYS A 188 15.97 16.64 -22.25
C LYS A 188 15.04 16.33 -23.44
N PRO A 189 15.18 17.01 -24.58
CA PRO A 189 14.39 16.71 -25.77
C PRO A 189 14.46 15.21 -26.14
N GLY A 190 13.31 14.53 -26.17
CA GLY A 190 13.19 13.11 -26.49
C GLY A 190 13.52 12.15 -25.35
N GLU A 191 13.83 12.65 -24.15
CA GLU A 191 14.08 11.85 -22.96
C GLU A 191 12.76 11.50 -22.25
N ASP A 192 12.58 10.23 -21.89
CA ASP A 192 11.49 9.79 -21.01
C ASP A 192 11.66 10.40 -19.61
N TYR A 193 10.55 10.84 -19.01
CA TYR A 193 10.61 11.50 -17.68
C TYR A 193 11.18 10.61 -16.59
N GLY A 194 10.91 9.30 -16.63
CA GLY A 194 11.49 8.35 -15.69
C GLY A 194 13.01 8.26 -15.84
N ALA A 195 13.53 8.26 -17.07
CA ALA A 195 14.96 8.31 -17.34
C ALA A 195 15.59 9.63 -16.88
N ALA A 196 14.87 10.75 -17.01
CA ALA A 196 15.34 12.06 -16.51
C ALA A 196 15.54 12.06 -14.98
N VAL A 197 14.63 11.42 -14.23
CA VAL A 197 14.77 11.25 -12.78
C VAL A 197 16.00 10.38 -12.43
N VAL A 198 16.22 9.30 -13.15
CA VAL A 198 17.40 8.44 -12.94
C VAL A 198 18.69 9.17 -13.28
N ARG A 199 18.70 9.94 -14.37
CA ARG A 199 19.82 10.81 -14.70
C ARG A 199 20.11 11.84 -13.60
N TYR A 200 19.08 12.42 -12.99
CA TYR A 200 19.25 13.31 -11.83
C TYR A 200 19.90 12.58 -10.64
N ILE A 201 19.50 11.35 -10.36
CA ILE A 201 20.14 10.53 -9.33
C ILE A 201 21.63 10.35 -9.65
N GLU A 202 21.96 9.95 -10.87
CA GLU A 202 23.35 9.68 -11.27
C GLU A 202 24.20 10.96 -11.28
N GLU A 203 23.76 12.01 -11.97
CA GLU A 203 24.54 13.23 -12.16
C GLU A 203 24.60 14.11 -10.90
N GLN A 204 23.48 14.22 -10.12
CA GLN A 204 23.43 15.16 -9.00
C GLN A 204 23.68 14.48 -7.66
N ILE A 205 23.06 13.31 -7.41
CA ILE A 205 23.18 12.65 -6.12
C ILE A 205 24.49 11.86 -6.02
N LEU A 206 24.72 10.95 -6.97
CA LEU A 206 25.95 10.15 -6.97
C LEU A 206 27.18 10.94 -7.41
N GLY A 207 27.00 11.96 -8.26
CA GLY A 207 28.09 12.81 -8.73
C GLY A 207 28.55 13.87 -7.74
N HIS A 208 27.74 14.27 -6.76
CA HIS A 208 28.05 15.40 -5.88
C HIS A 208 27.84 15.15 -4.39
N LEU A 209 26.95 14.24 -4.01
CA LEU A 209 26.52 14.09 -2.61
C LEU A 209 26.93 12.75 -2.00
N LEU A 210 26.71 11.65 -2.70
CA LEU A 210 26.92 10.30 -2.21
C LEU A 210 27.89 9.55 -3.14
N PRO A 211 29.10 9.16 -2.70
CA PRO A 211 29.90 8.21 -3.45
C PRO A 211 29.09 6.93 -3.71
N PRO A 212 29.04 6.40 -4.95
CA PRO A 212 28.22 5.23 -5.25
C PRO A 212 28.54 4.01 -4.38
N GLU A 213 29.81 3.83 -3.99
CA GLU A 213 30.28 2.76 -3.12
C GLU A 213 29.77 2.83 -1.68
N ASP A 214 29.31 4.00 -1.23
CA ASP A 214 28.72 4.20 0.10
C ASP A 214 27.20 3.94 0.09
N VAL A 215 26.57 3.77 -1.09
CA VAL A 215 25.12 3.55 -1.22
C VAL A 215 24.79 2.07 -1.15
N ALA A 216 24.17 1.63 -0.04
CA ALA A 216 23.74 0.26 0.18
C ALA A 216 22.57 -0.14 -0.72
N GLY A 217 21.64 0.76 -0.97
CA GLY A 217 20.45 0.47 -1.76
C GLY A 217 19.58 1.67 -2.08
N ILE A 218 18.71 1.46 -3.05
CA ILE A 218 17.62 2.38 -3.41
C ILE A 218 16.32 1.69 -3.04
N LEU A 219 15.53 2.29 -2.13
CA LEU A 219 14.22 1.78 -1.70
C LEU A 219 13.11 2.53 -2.43
N VAL A 220 12.22 1.79 -3.08
CA VAL A 220 11.16 2.37 -3.92
C VAL A 220 9.91 1.51 -3.91
N GLU A 221 8.72 2.15 -3.91
CA GLU A 221 7.45 1.49 -4.23
C GLU A 221 7.32 1.38 -5.76
N PRO A 222 6.96 0.22 -6.34
CA PRO A 222 6.68 0.12 -7.79
C PRO A 222 5.55 1.05 -8.25
N ILE A 223 4.54 1.22 -7.39
CA ILE A 223 3.47 2.21 -7.49
C ILE A 223 3.35 2.84 -6.10
N GLN A 224 3.51 4.14 -5.97
CA GLN A 224 3.37 4.79 -4.67
C GLN A 224 1.95 4.65 -4.13
N GLY A 225 1.81 4.10 -2.92
CA GLY A 225 0.52 3.90 -2.27
C GLY A 225 0.02 5.17 -1.58
N GLU A 226 0.56 5.49 -0.41
CA GLU A 226 0.16 6.65 0.39
C GLU A 226 0.44 7.99 -0.32
N GLY A 227 1.43 8.03 -1.20
CA GLY A 227 1.77 9.20 -2.01
C GLY A 227 0.70 9.59 -3.04
N GLY A 228 -0.30 8.74 -3.31
CA GLY A 228 -1.40 9.08 -4.22
C GLY A 228 -1.69 8.06 -5.32
N TYR A 229 -1.33 6.81 -5.16
CA TYR A 229 -1.46 5.76 -6.19
C TYR A 229 -0.77 6.17 -7.49
N VAL A 230 0.46 6.66 -7.36
CA VAL A 230 1.22 7.23 -8.46
C VAL A 230 1.96 6.12 -9.22
N ILE A 231 1.65 5.99 -10.51
CA ILE A 231 2.35 5.09 -11.43
C ILE A 231 3.54 5.85 -12.02
N PRO A 232 4.76 5.32 -11.95
CA PRO A 232 5.93 6.00 -12.49
C PRO A 232 5.91 6.04 -14.02
N ALA A 233 6.62 7.01 -14.59
CA ALA A 233 6.84 7.08 -16.04
C ALA A 233 7.53 5.79 -16.55
N PRO A 234 7.18 5.31 -17.77
CA PRO A 234 7.55 3.97 -18.25
C PRO A 234 9.05 3.66 -18.26
N GLY A 235 9.89 4.64 -18.58
CA GLY A 235 11.35 4.48 -18.64
C GLY A 235 12.06 4.42 -17.30
N PHE A 236 11.38 4.64 -16.18
CA PHE A 236 11.99 4.75 -14.87
C PHE A 236 12.67 3.46 -14.39
N PHE A 237 11.93 2.37 -14.23
CA PHE A 237 12.48 1.13 -13.68
C PHE A 237 13.57 0.49 -14.53
N PRO A 238 13.47 0.45 -15.87
CA PRO A 238 14.58 0.00 -16.71
C PRO A 238 15.86 0.83 -16.53
N ALA A 239 15.74 2.16 -16.47
CA ALA A 239 16.88 3.05 -16.23
C ALA A 239 17.44 2.90 -14.81
N LEU A 240 16.57 2.76 -13.79
CA LEU A 240 16.96 2.58 -12.39
C LEU A 240 17.71 1.25 -12.20
N ARG A 241 17.22 0.14 -12.78
CA ARG A 241 17.92 -1.16 -12.74
C ARG A 241 19.31 -1.04 -13.35
N ALA A 242 19.41 -0.42 -14.53
CA ALA A 242 20.70 -0.21 -15.20
C ALA A 242 21.67 0.66 -14.37
N LEU A 243 21.17 1.68 -13.65
CA LEU A 243 21.97 2.47 -12.71
C LEU A 243 22.48 1.59 -11.56
N CYS A 244 21.58 0.84 -10.92
CA CYS A 244 21.92 -0.04 -9.81
C CYS A 244 22.98 -1.07 -10.21
N ASP A 245 22.86 -1.68 -11.40
CA ASP A 245 23.82 -2.66 -11.92
C ASP A 245 25.20 -2.05 -12.15
N ARG A 246 25.27 -0.84 -12.74
CA ARG A 246 26.55 -0.14 -12.99
C ARG A 246 27.31 0.15 -11.70
N HIS A 247 26.59 0.57 -10.66
CA HIS A 247 27.20 1.03 -9.41
C HIS A 247 27.16 -0.03 -8.30
N LYS A 248 26.58 -1.22 -8.56
CA LYS A 248 26.42 -2.32 -7.57
C LYS A 248 25.59 -1.89 -6.35
N ILE A 249 24.61 -1.03 -6.57
CA ILE A 249 23.64 -0.57 -5.57
C ILE A 249 22.47 -1.56 -5.58
N LEU A 250 21.99 -2.00 -4.42
CA LEU A 250 20.85 -2.91 -4.35
C LEU A 250 19.53 -2.18 -4.66
N LEU A 251 18.70 -2.79 -5.50
CA LEU A 251 17.33 -2.34 -5.75
C LEU A 251 16.36 -3.04 -4.80
N ILE A 252 15.82 -2.28 -3.86
CA ILE A 252 14.86 -2.75 -2.85
C ILE A 252 13.47 -2.26 -3.25
N VAL A 253 12.53 -3.17 -3.51
CA VAL A 253 11.16 -2.80 -3.84
C VAL A 253 10.22 -3.05 -2.68
N ASP A 254 9.42 -2.02 -2.35
CA ASP A 254 8.36 -2.11 -1.36
C ASP A 254 7.04 -2.47 -2.05
N GLU A 255 6.71 -3.74 -2.01
CA GLU A 255 5.46 -4.33 -2.53
C GLU A 255 4.40 -4.52 -1.43
N VAL A 256 4.58 -3.87 -0.30
CA VAL A 256 3.66 -4.00 0.84
C VAL A 256 2.22 -3.65 0.47
N GLN A 257 2.00 -2.68 -0.42
CA GLN A 257 0.66 -2.31 -0.87
C GLN A 257 0.34 -2.76 -2.30
N SER A 258 1.30 -2.80 -3.17
CA SER A 258 1.14 -3.08 -4.61
C SER A 258 1.22 -4.56 -4.98
N GLY A 259 1.82 -5.40 -4.12
CA GLY A 259 1.99 -6.82 -4.35
C GLY A 259 0.74 -7.67 -4.08
N MET A 260 0.93 -8.96 -4.08
CA MET A 260 -0.08 -9.98 -3.74
C MET A 260 -1.33 -9.92 -4.61
N GLY A 261 -1.16 -9.85 -5.93
CA GLY A 261 -2.25 -9.88 -6.90
C GLY A 261 -2.98 -8.55 -7.09
N ARG A 262 -2.70 -7.52 -6.28
CA ARG A 262 -3.41 -6.23 -6.27
C ARG A 262 -3.47 -5.55 -7.64
N THR A 263 -2.39 -5.65 -8.42
CA THR A 263 -2.26 -5.04 -9.75
C THR A 263 -2.54 -5.99 -10.92
N GLY A 264 -3.07 -7.19 -10.65
CA GLY A 264 -3.28 -8.24 -11.66
C GLY A 264 -2.04 -9.09 -11.94
N LYS A 265 -0.97 -8.91 -11.16
CA LYS A 265 0.24 -9.74 -11.11
C LYS A 265 0.62 -10.03 -9.66
N TRP A 266 1.46 -11.03 -9.41
CA TRP A 266 1.94 -11.29 -8.06
C TRP A 266 2.59 -10.05 -7.45
N TRP A 267 3.46 -9.40 -8.22
CA TRP A 267 4.23 -8.23 -7.82
C TRP A 267 4.05 -7.11 -8.85
N ALA A 268 3.85 -5.89 -8.41
CA ALA A 268 3.68 -4.77 -9.32
C ALA A 268 4.94 -4.49 -10.15
N ILE A 269 6.13 -4.82 -9.62
CA ILE A 269 7.39 -4.63 -10.34
C ILE A 269 7.45 -5.44 -11.65
N GLU A 270 6.72 -6.54 -11.76
CA GLU A 270 6.63 -7.36 -12.97
C GLU A 270 6.04 -6.61 -14.18
N HIS A 271 5.25 -5.53 -13.94
CA HIS A 271 4.75 -4.68 -15.01
C HIS A 271 5.85 -3.89 -15.73
N PHE A 272 7.00 -3.74 -15.11
CA PHE A 272 8.12 -2.94 -15.60
C PHE A 272 9.25 -3.78 -16.19
N GLY A 273 9.14 -5.11 -16.14
CA GLY A 273 10.06 -6.05 -16.79
C GLY A 273 11.48 -6.03 -16.25
N ILE A 274 11.66 -5.73 -14.96
CA ILE A 274 12.96 -5.76 -14.29
C ILE A 274 12.92 -6.66 -13.04
N GLU A 275 14.07 -7.14 -12.61
CA GLU A 275 14.23 -7.91 -11.39
C GLU A 275 14.80 -7.05 -10.26
N PRO A 276 14.12 -6.97 -9.08
CA PRO A 276 14.71 -6.36 -7.89
C PRO A 276 15.72 -7.30 -7.21
N ASP A 277 16.44 -6.80 -6.23
CA ASP A 277 17.36 -7.58 -5.42
C ASP A 277 16.71 -8.02 -4.09
N ILE A 278 15.91 -7.15 -3.49
CA ILE A 278 15.17 -7.37 -2.24
C ILE A 278 13.74 -6.91 -2.42
N VAL A 279 12.78 -7.67 -1.88
CA VAL A 279 11.35 -7.34 -1.90
C VAL A 279 10.80 -7.32 -0.48
N CYS A 280 10.00 -6.30 -0.17
CA CYS A 280 9.24 -6.19 1.07
C CYS A 280 7.75 -6.43 0.79
N ALA A 281 7.12 -7.37 1.49
CA ALA A 281 5.70 -7.69 1.35
C ALA A 281 5.00 -7.73 2.71
N ALA A 282 3.70 -7.43 2.74
CA ALA A 282 2.82 -7.55 3.90
C ALA A 282 1.34 -7.43 3.47
N LYS A 283 0.50 -6.75 4.27
CA LYS A 283 -0.90 -6.42 3.97
C LYS A 283 -1.69 -7.59 3.37
N GLY A 284 -1.87 -7.59 2.06
CA GLY A 284 -2.64 -8.57 1.32
C GLY A 284 -2.16 -10.02 1.42
N ILE A 285 -0.95 -10.25 1.92
CA ILE A 285 -0.33 -11.59 1.98
C ILE A 285 -1.12 -12.61 2.82
N ALA A 286 -1.76 -12.15 3.92
CA ALA A 286 -2.49 -13.02 4.85
C ALA A 286 -3.93 -12.54 5.09
N SER A 287 -4.50 -11.71 4.20
CA SER A 287 -5.88 -11.23 4.21
C SER A 287 -6.40 -10.74 5.56
N GLY A 288 -5.56 -10.01 6.32
CA GLY A 288 -5.92 -9.38 7.60
C GLY A 288 -5.19 -9.94 8.82
N VAL A 289 -4.58 -11.12 8.74
CA VAL A 289 -3.71 -11.62 9.81
C VAL A 289 -2.35 -10.93 9.71
N PRO A 290 -1.79 -10.39 10.82
CA PRO A 290 -0.50 -9.71 10.81
C PRO A 290 0.63 -10.63 10.31
N LEU A 291 1.20 -10.27 9.16
CA LEU A 291 2.33 -10.93 8.54
C LEU A 291 3.06 -9.94 7.62
N GLY A 292 4.37 -9.95 7.67
CA GLY A 292 5.24 -9.34 6.67
C GLY A 292 6.31 -10.36 6.25
N VAL A 293 6.85 -10.17 5.07
CA VAL A 293 7.96 -10.98 4.56
C VAL A 293 8.93 -10.05 3.84
N MET A 294 10.20 -10.09 4.22
CA MET A 294 11.28 -9.62 3.38
C MET A 294 11.89 -10.85 2.71
N PHE A 295 12.06 -10.81 1.40
CA PHE A 295 12.78 -11.87 0.69
C PHE A 295 13.77 -11.26 -0.31
N ALA A 296 14.84 -11.98 -0.55
CA ALA A 296 15.94 -11.52 -1.37
C ALA A 296 16.55 -12.70 -2.17
N LYS A 297 17.32 -12.38 -3.19
CA LYS A 297 18.15 -13.36 -3.90
C LYS A 297 19.05 -14.08 -2.91
N GLU A 298 19.23 -15.39 -3.05
CA GLU A 298 19.92 -16.25 -2.09
C GLU A 298 21.34 -15.78 -1.76
N ASP A 299 22.07 -15.30 -2.75
CA ASP A 299 23.46 -14.84 -2.61
C ASP A 299 23.60 -13.58 -1.74
N LEU A 300 22.51 -12.82 -1.55
CA LEU A 300 22.50 -11.63 -0.70
C LEU A 300 22.32 -11.98 0.79
N VAL A 301 21.76 -13.12 1.12
CA VAL A 301 21.38 -13.50 2.49
C VAL A 301 22.57 -14.11 3.24
N THR A 302 23.58 -13.29 3.50
CA THR A 302 24.88 -13.70 4.07
C THR A 302 25.01 -13.44 5.57
N TRP A 303 24.02 -12.87 6.21
CA TRP A 303 24.08 -12.55 7.65
C TRP A 303 24.15 -13.81 8.53
N PRO A 304 24.90 -13.75 9.66
CA PRO A 304 25.04 -14.90 10.54
C PRO A 304 23.77 -15.12 11.38
N LYS A 305 23.64 -16.34 11.91
CA LYS A 305 22.54 -16.68 12.84
C LYS A 305 22.45 -15.66 14.00
N GLY A 306 21.26 -15.15 14.24
CA GLY A 306 20.98 -14.18 15.30
C GLY A 306 21.29 -12.72 14.95
N ALA A 307 21.79 -12.40 13.78
CA ALA A 307 22.03 -11.02 13.36
C ALA A 307 20.72 -10.18 13.27
N HIS A 308 19.64 -10.84 12.91
CA HIS A 308 18.30 -10.26 12.93
C HIS A 308 17.26 -11.30 13.34
N GLY A 309 16.16 -10.89 13.96
CA GLY A 309 15.11 -11.78 14.43
C GLY A 309 13.93 -11.03 15.03
N ASN A 310 12.85 -11.74 15.24
CA ASN A 310 11.67 -11.27 15.95
C ASN A 310 10.96 -12.47 16.62
N THR A 311 10.11 -12.21 17.61
CA THR A 311 9.45 -13.26 18.39
C THR A 311 8.26 -13.89 17.65
N TYR A 312 7.49 -13.11 16.90
CA TYR A 312 6.18 -13.52 16.35
C TYR A 312 6.15 -13.63 14.82
N GLY A 313 7.16 -13.15 14.12
CA GLY A 313 7.18 -13.17 12.65
C GLY A 313 7.11 -14.58 12.10
N GLY A 314 6.25 -14.76 11.12
CA GLY A 314 5.92 -16.10 10.60
C GLY A 314 5.09 -16.92 11.59
N ASN A 315 4.24 -16.26 12.40
CA ASN A 315 3.29 -16.95 13.28
C ASN A 315 2.52 -18.03 12.51
N PRO A 316 2.37 -19.25 13.08
CA PRO A 316 1.72 -20.37 12.39
C PRO A 316 0.32 -20.07 11.87
N LEU A 317 -0.49 -19.29 12.60
CA LEU A 317 -1.81 -18.85 12.13
C LEU A 317 -1.71 -17.95 10.90
N ALA A 318 -0.74 -17.03 10.92
CA ALA A 318 -0.51 -16.10 9.82
C ALA A 318 0.02 -16.83 8.57
N CYS A 319 0.94 -17.80 8.73
CA CYS A 319 1.42 -18.63 7.63
C CYS A 319 0.30 -19.48 7.02
N ALA A 320 -0.58 -20.08 7.85
CA ALA A 320 -1.73 -20.84 7.36
C ALA A 320 -2.72 -19.96 6.59
N ALA A 321 -3.00 -18.76 7.11
CA ALA A 321 -3.84 -17.78 6.43
C ALA A 321 -3.22 -17.31 5.10
N ALA A 322 -1.90 -17.07 5.08
CA ALA A 322 -1.17 -16.65 3.89
C ALA A 322 -1.20 -17.69 2.78
N LEU A 323 -0.94 -18.97 3.09
CA LEU A 323 -1.01 -20.05 2.11
C LEU A 323 -2.40 -20.18 1.49
N ALA A 324 -3.46 -20.11 2.32
CA ALA A 324 -4.84 -20.12 1.84
C ALA A 324 -5.19 -18.88 0.99
N THR A 325 -4.65 -17.72 1.35
CA THR A 325 -4.80 -16.46 0.61
C THR A 325 -4.12 -16.55 -0.75
N MET A 326 -2.86 -17.00 -0.79
CA MET A 326 -2.09 -17.14 -2.03
C MET A 326 -2.75 -18.12 -3.00
N GLU A 327 -3.28 -19.24 -2.51
CA GLU A 327 -4.01 -20.19 -3.35
C GLU A 327 -5.26 -19.56 -4.00
N LEU A 328 -6.00 -18.72 -3.28
CA LEU A 328 -7.15 -17.99 -3.82
C LEU A 328 -6.73 -16.92 -4.82
N ILE A 329 -5.66 -16.18 -4.53
CA ILE A 329 -5.13 -15.17 -5.46
C ILE A 329 -4.69 -15.82 -6.77
N GLU A 330 -3.95 -16.91 -6.70
CA GLU A 330 -3.43 -17.62 -7.86
C GLU A 330 -4.55 -18.17 -8.77
N ASN A 331 -5.53 -18.81 -8.17
CA ASN A 331 -6.55 -19.53 -8.95
C ASN A 331 -7.71 -18.63 -9.42
N GLU A 332 -7.98 -17.50 -8.75
CA GLU A 332 -9.19 -16.74 -8.98
C GLU A 332 -8.94 -15.22 -8.98
N TYR A 333 -8.33 -14.67 -7.94
CA TYR A 333 -8.44 -13.25 -7.65
C TYR A 333 -7.42 -12.36 -8.35
N MET A 334 -6.29 -12.92 -8.79
CA MET A 334 -5.30 -12.15 -9.55
C MET A 334 -5.84 -11.77 -10.93
N GLN A 335 -6.50 -12.71 -11.62
CA GLN A 335 -7.14 -12.42 -12.90
C GLN A 335 -8.34 -11.50 -12.71
N ASN A 336 -9.17 -11.74 -11.66
CA ASN A 336 -10.28 -10.85 -11.33
C ASN A 336 -9.81 -9.42 -11.05
N ALA A 337 -8.67 -9.24 -10.39
CA ALA A 337 -8.11 -7.91 -10.15
C ALA A 337 -7.70 -7.20 -11.46
N ALA A 338 -7.19 -7.92 -12.44
CA ALA A 338 -6.89 -7.37 -13.76
C ALA A 338 -8.18 -6.95 -14.48
N ASP A 339 -9.15 -7.87 -14.61
CA ASP A 339 -10.39 -7.66 -15.37
C ASP A 339 -11.27 -6.57 -14.75
N MET A 340 -11.46 -6.63 -13.42
CA MET A 340 -12.26 -5.63 -12.71
C MET A 340 -11.55 -4.28 -12.62
N GLY A 341 -10.23 -4.30 -12.60
CA GLY A 341 -9.43 -3.08 -12.66
C GLY A 341 -9.64 -2.31 -13.97
N GLU A 342 -9.59 -2.98 -15.12
CA GLU A 342 -9.91 -2.38 -16.43
C GLU A 342 -11.35 -1.86 -16.45
N TYR A 343 -12.30 -2.66 -15.97
CA TYR A 343 -13.71 -2.25 -15.89
C TYR A 343 -13.94 -0.99 -15.06
N VAL A 344 -13.29 -0.88 -13.88
CA VAL A 344 -13.39 0.33 -13.05
C VAL A 344 -12.73 1.53 -13.72
N MET A 345 -11.59 1.33 -14.39
CA MET A 345 -10.91 2.41 -15.12
C MET A 345 -11.78 2.99 -16.22
N ASP A 346 -12.46 2.15 -17.01
CA ASP A 346 -13.38 2.61 -18.07
C ASP A 346 -14.51 3.49 -17.48
N ILE A 347 -15.14 3.05 -16.38
CA ILE A 347 -16.19 3.82 -15.70
C ILE A 347 -15.63 5.16 -15.16
N LEU A 348 -14.45 5.14 -14.56
CA LEU A 348 -13.85 6.34 -14.00
C LEU A 348 -13.40 7.36 -15.06
N GLU A 349 -13.00 6.91 -16.25
CA GLU A 349 -12.73 7.79 -17.39
C GLU A 349 -14.01 8.49 -17.86
N GLU A 350 -15.15 7.77 -17.90
CA GLU A 350 -16.45 8.36 -18.21
C GLU A 350 -16.89 9.36 -17.14
N ILE A 351 -16.72 9.04 -15.83
CA ILE A 351 -17.01 9.96 -14.73
C ILE A 351 -16.11 11.20 -14.83
N MET A 352 -14.81 11.04 -15.08
CA MET A 352 -13.88 12.15 -15.26
C MET A 352 -14.30 13.07 -16.43
N ALA A 353 -14.87 12.54 -17.48
CA ALA A 353 -15.37 13.38 -18.59
C ALA A 353 -16.53 14.30 -18.17
N ARG A 354 -17.35 13.89 -17.20
CA ARG A 354 -18.50 14.65 -16.68
C ARG A 354 -18.13 15.59 -15.52
N HIS A 355 -17.04 15.32 -14.80
CA HIS A 355 -16.67 16.03 -13.58
C HIS A 355 -15.34 16.78 -13.73
N PRO A 356 -15.32 18.11 -13.92
CA PRO A 356 -14.11 18.88 -14.14
C PRO A 356 -13.16 18.92 -12.95
N SER A 357 -13.64 18.61 -11.75
CA SER A 357 -12.83 18.51 -10.52
C SER A 357 -11.87 17.32 -10.51
N ILE A 358 -12.10 16.30 -11.35
CA ILE A 358 -11.18 15.17 -11.48
C ILE A 358 -10.05 15.57 -12.42
N GLY A 359 -8.83 15.66 -11.90
CA GLY A 359 -7.65 16.03 -12.66
C GLY A 359 -6.95 14.84 -13.33
N CYS A 360 -6.97 13.68 -12.67
CA CYS A 360 -6.31 12.48 -13.16
C CYS A 360 -6.96 11.20 -12.58
N VAL A 361 -7.15 10.21 -13.43
CA VAL A 361 -7.46 8.82 -13.05
C VAL A 361 -6.26 7.97 -13.47
N ARG A 362 -5.78 7.12 -12.59
CA ARG A 362 -4.62 6.25 -12.83
C ARG A 362 -4.72 4.97 -12.02
N GLY A 363 -4.17 3.87 -12.53
CA GLY A 363 -4.21 2.61 -11.78
C GLY A 363 -3.61 1.44 -12.54
N LYS A 364 -3.45 0.34 -11.83
CA LYS A 364 -3.13 -1.00 -12.33
C LYS A 364 -3.94 -2.02 -11.54
N GLY A 365 -4.70 -2.87 -12.23
CA GLY A 365 -5.62 -3.78 -11.56
C GLY A 365 -6.53 -3.01 -10.58
N LEU A 366 -6.72 -3.53 -9.38
CA LEU A 366 -7.54 -2.90 -8.34
C LEU A 366 -6.72 -2.00 -7.38
N MET A 367 -5.70 -1.34 -7.89
CA MET A 367 -4.97 -0.26 -7.23
C MET A 367 -5.16 1.03 -8.04
N ILE A 368 -6.27 1.75 -7.80
CA ILE A 368 -6.70 2.88 -8.63
C ILE A 368 -6.80 4.15 -7.79
N GLY A 369 -6.27 5.26 -8.31
CA GLY A 369 -6.32 6.58 -7.71
C GLY A 369 -7.10 7.57 -8.57
N VAL A 370 -8.01 8.32 -7.95
CA VAL A 370 -8.76 9.42 -8.55
C VAL A 370 -8.32 10.71 -7.87
N GLU A 371 -7.61 11.56 -8.60
CA GLU A 371 -7.05 12.80 -8.06
C GLU A 371 -7.93 14.00 -8.38
N PHE A 372 -8.26 14.76 -7.34
CA PHE A 372 -9.12 15.95 -7.42
C PHE A 372 -8.30 17.23 -7.46
N VAL A 373 -8.70 18.16 -8.32
CA VAL A 373 -8.02 19.43 -8.54
C VAL A 373 -9.03 20.59 -8.58
N LYS A 374 -8.55 21.78 -8.20
CA LYS A 374 -9.33 23.00 -8.33
C LYS A 374 -9.54 23.40 -9.79
N ASP A 375 -8.51 23.15 -10.59
CA ASP A 375 -8.48 23.44 -12.02
C ASP A 375 -7.52 22.49 -12.74
N ARG A 376 -7.95 21.92 -13.88
CA ARG A 376 -7.13 20.94 -14.65
C ARG A 376 -5.88 21.56 -15.29
N GLY A 377 -5.89 22.87 -15.57
CA GLY A 377 -4.76 23.55 -16.18
C GLY A 377 -3.64 23.81 -15.18
N THR A 378 -3.97 24.30 -13.98
CA THR A 378 -2.99 24.52 -12.91
C THR A 378 -2.66 23.25 -12.15
N LYS A 379 -3.56 22.27 -12.14
CA LYS A 379 -3.48 21.02 -11.37
C LYS A 379 -3.38 21.24 -9.85
N ASP A 380 -3.83 22.40 -9.33
CA ASP A 380 -3.80 22.67 -7.89
C ASP A 380 -4.63 21.62 -7.13
N PRO A 381 -4.07 20.92 -6.15
CA PRO A 381 -4.80 19.90 -5.39
C PRO A 381 -6.02 20.46 -4.67
N ASP A 382 -7.12 19.73 -4.65
CA ASP A 382 -8.30 20.04 -3.84
C ASP A 382 -8.54 18.98 -2.78
N ALA A 383 -7.77 19.06 -1.69
CA ALA A 383 -7.91 18.15 -0.55
C ALA A 383 -9.28 18.29 0.14
N ARG A 384 -9.83 19.52 0.17
CA ARG A 384 -11.14 19.76 0.79
C ARG A 384 -12.25 19.04 0.04
N LEU A 385 -12.29 19.19 -1.28
CA LEU A 385 -13.27 18.51 -2.12
C LEU A 385 -13.14 16.99 -1.97
N ARG A 386 -11.90 16.46 -2.00
CA ARG A 386 -11.61 15.05 -1.78
C ARG A 386 -12.21 14.55 -0.46
N ASP A 387 -12.01 15.28 0.65
CA ASP A 387 -12.53 14.89 1.97
C ASP A 387 -14.05 14.93 2.00
N GLN A 388 -14.69 15.96 1.42
CA GLN A 388 -16.16 16.05 1.30
C GLN A 388 -16.74 14.88 0.50
N ILE A 389 -16.07 14.43 -0.58
CA ILE A 389 -16.51 13.27 -1.36
C ILE A 389 -16.43 11.99 -0.52
N VAL A 390 -15.36 11.79 0.24
CA VAL A 390 -15.20 10.63 1.13
C VAL A 390 -16.31 10.60 2.19
N ASP A 391 -16.62 11.73 2.80
CA ASP A 391 -17.70 11.85 3.80
C ASP A 391 -19.08 11.63 3.18
N ASN A 392 -19.35 12.21 2.00
CA ASN A 392 -20.59 11.97 1.26
C ASN A 392 -20.77 10.50 0.86
N ALA A 393 -19.71 9.82 0.45
CA ALA A 393 -19.71 8.40 0.14
C ALA A 393 -20.01 7.54 1.39
N PHE A 394 -19.35 7.86 2.52
CA PHE A 394 -19.60 7.20 3.80
C PHE A 394 -21.08 7.27 4.21
N MET A 395 -21.69 8.45 4.13
CA MET A 395 -23.11 8.64 4.45
C MET A 395 -24.08 7.87 3.52
N ARG A 396 -23.56 7.29 2.43
CA ARG A 396 -24.31 6.51 1.44
C ARG A 396 -23.91 5.05 1.37
N GLY A 397 -23.08 4.59 2.32
CA GLY A 397 -22.71 3.18 2.47
C GLY A 397 -21.51 2.74 1.62
N LEU A 398 -20.61 3.67 1.26
CA LEU A 398 -19.37 3.35 0.59
C LEU A 398 -18.16 3.80 1.42
N LEU A 399 -17.29 2.87 1.79
CA LEU A 399 -16.07 3.16 2.52
C LEU A 399 -14.92 3.44 1.55
N LEU A 400 -14.41 4.66 1.59
CA LEU A 400 -13.29 5.15 0.80
C LEU A 400 -12.24 5.79 1.71
N LEU A 401 -11.00 5.90 1.23
CA LEU A 401 -9.93 6.61 1.93
C LEU A 401 -9.17 7.54 0.99
N GLY A 402 -8.82 8.72 1.49
CA GLY A 402 -7.92 9.63 0.82
C GLY A 402 -6.45 9.20 0.93
N CYS A 403 -5.62 9.63 -0.03
CA CYS A 403 -4.16 9.52 -0.01
C CYS A 403 -3.53 10.66 -0.83
N GLY A 404 -2.20 10.78 -0.78
CA GLY A 404 -1.52 11.89 -1.44
C GLY A 404 -2.06 13.26 -1.03
N ALA A 405 -1.92 14.24 -1.93
CA ALA A 405 -2.41 15.59 -1.70
C ALA A 405 -3.95 15.67 -1.80
N SER A 406 -4.55 15.04 -2.80
CA SER A 406 -6.00 15.12 -3.08
C SER A 406 -6.56 13.89 -3.81
N THR A 407 -5.97 12.72 -3.63
CA THR A 407 -6.38 11.48 -4.30
C THR A 407 -7.32 10.67 -3.41
N ILE A 408 -8.37 10.10 -3.99
CA ILE A 408 -9.17 9.03 -3.39
C ILE A 408 -8.65 7.70 -3.96
N ARG A 409 -8.37 6.74 -3.07
CA ARG A 409 -7.97 5.39 -3.46
C ARG A 409 -9.19 4.49 -3.61
N ILE A 410 -9.26 3.77 -4.72
CA ILE A 410 -10.21 2.71 -5.00
C ILE A 410 -9.43 1.40 -4.92
N ALA A 411 -9.60 0.67 -3.83
CA ALA A 411 -8.83 -0.55 -3.55
C ALA A 411 -9.71 -1.61 -2.85
N PRO A 412 -10.80 -2.07 -3.50
CA PRO A 412 -11.68 -3.09 -2.92
C PRO A 412 -10.93 -4.42 -2.72
N PRO A 413 -11.50 -5.41 -2.01
CA PRO A 413 -11.04 -6.78 -2.05
C PRO A 413 -10.89 -7.28 -3.49
N LEU A 414 -9.90 -8.16 -3.75
CA LEU A 414 -9.68 -8.69 -5.10
C LEU A 414 -10.83 -9.59 -5.58
N SER A 415 -11.70 -9.98 -4.65
CA SER A 415 -12.92 -10.77 -4.91
C SER A 415 -14.12 -9.93 -5.33
N VAL A 416 -13.96 -8.61 -5.47
CA VAL A 416 -15.06 -7.70 -5.85
C VAL A 416 -15.71 -8.14 -7.15
N THR A 417 -17.02 -8.03 -7.20
CA THR A 417 -17.84 -8.40 -8.36
C THR A 417 -18.30 -7.18 -9.15
N LYS A 418 -18.66 -7.40 -10.41
CA LYS A 418 -19.16 -6.34 -11.28
C LYS A 418 -20.38 -5.59 -10.71
N PRO A 419 -21.43 -6.27 -10.16
CA PRO A 419 -22.53 -5.56 -9.52
C PRO A 419 -22.15 -4.71 -8.31
N GLU A 420 -21.16 -5.14 -7.52
CA GLU A 420 -20.63 -4.36 -6.39
C GLU A 420 -19.87 -3.12 -6.88
N ILE A 421 -19.15 -3.24 -8.00
CA ILE A 421 -18.49 -2.10 -8.66
C ILE A 421 -19.53 -1.11 -9.17
N ASP A 422 -20.57 -1.58 -9.87
CA ASP A 422 -21.62 -0.73 -10.42
C ASP A 422 -22.30 0.06 -9.30
N GLU A 423 -22.69 -0.60 -8.19
CA GLU A 423 -23.28 0.05 -7.01
C GLU A 423 -22.31 1.08 -6.39
N ALA A 424 -21.03 0.72 -6.23
CA ALA A 424 -20.05 1.61 -5.63
C ALA A 424 -19.75 2.83 -6.50
N MET A 425 -19.65 2.67 -7.81
CA MET A 425 -19.39 3.77 -8.74
C MET A 425 -20.57 4.73 -8.87
N GLU A 426 -21.81 4.22 -8.78
CA GLU A 426 -23.01 5.07 -8.69
C GLU A 426 -22.98 5.95 -7.43
N VAL A 427 -22.68 5.37 -6.25
CA VAL A 427 -22.51 6.12 -5.00
C VAL A 427 -21.36 7.13 -5.11
N PHE A 428 -20.26 6.74 -5.71
CA PHE A 428 -19.07 7.57 -5.86
C PHE A 428 -19.37 8.80 -6.74
N GLU A 429 -19.99 8.61 -7.90
CA GLU A 429 -20.36 9.72 -8.81
C GLU A 429 -21.38 10.66 -8.17
N GLU A 430 -22.42 10.13 -7.47
CA GLU A 430 -23.37 10.96 -6.71
C GLU A 430 -22.63 11.79 -5.65
N SER A 431 -21.66 11.20 -4.95
CA SER A 431 -20.87 11.89 -3.92
C SER A 431 -19.99 13.00 -4.50
N ILE A 432 -19.43 12.80 -5.68
CA ILE A 432 -18.69 13.85 -6.42
C ILE A 432 -19.63 15.00 -6.77
N HIS A 433 -20.75 14.69 -7.40
CA HIS A 433 -21.73 15.71 -7.82
C HIS A 433 -22.20 16.57 -6.63
N LEU A 434 -22.59 15.95 -5.52
CA LEU A 434 -23.04 16.65 -4.32
C LEU A 434 -21.97 17.59 -3.77
N SER A 435 -20.74 17.12 -3.71
CA SER A 435 -19.61 17.91 -3.21
C SER A 435 -19.26 19.08 -4.14
N GLU A 436 -19.33 18.89 -5.47
CA GLU A 436 -19.12 19.95 -6.46
C GLU A 436 -20.18 21.07 -6.38
N VAL A 437 -21.43 20.72 -6.08
CA VAL A 437 -22.51 21.72 -5.91
C VAL A 437 -22.60 22.29 -4.49
N GLY A 438 -21.65 21.96 -3.62
CA GLY A 438 -21.52 22.50 -2.26
C GLY A 438 -22.55 21.93 -1.27
N ILE A 439 -23.04 20.71 -1.50
CA ILE A 439 -23.86 19.99 -0.53
C ILE A 439 -22.95 19.23 0.40
N ASP A 440 -22.74 19.79 1.58
CA ASP A 440 -21.99 19.14 2.64
C ASP A 440 -22.73 17.90 3.16
N PRO A 441 -22.02 16.82 3.53
CA PRO A 441 -22.63 15.70 4.24
C PRO A 441 -23.25 16.20 5.54
N PRO A 442 -24.33 15.56 6.05
CA PRO A 442 -24.81 15.82 7.40
C PRO A 442 -23.65 15.80 8.38
N SER A 443 -23.61 16.76 9.32
CA SER A 443 -22.50 16.89 10.27
C SER A 443 -22.22 15.54 10.94
N ILE A 444 -21.05 14.95 10.62
CA ILE A 444 -20.53 13.78 11.31
C ILE A 444 -20.06 14.30 12.67
N GLU A 445 -20.96 14.38 13.66
CA GLU A 445 -20.61 14.79 15.02
C GLU A 445 -19.74 13.71 15.68
N VAL A 446 -18.47 13.67 15.31
CA VAL A 446 -17.42 13.27 16.22
C VAL A 446 -17.04 14.56 16.94
N GLN A 447 -17.45 14.73 18.19
CA GLN A 447 -16.95 15.85 18.99
C GLN A 447 -15.43 15.79 18.94
N SER A 448 -14.84 16.69 18.15
CA SER A 448 -13.42 16.95 18.21
C SER A 448 -13.15 17.41 19.64
N VAL A 449 -12.55 16.55 20.44
CA VAL A 449 -11.87 17.02 21.64
C VAL A 449 -10.76 17.91 21.11
N ALA A 450 -10.99 19.22 21.21
CA ALA A 450 -10.01 20.22 20.85
C ALA A 450 -8.68 19.88 21.51
N ALA A 451 -7.61 19.91 20.70
CA ALA A 451 -6.23 19.75 21.10
C ALA A 451 -5.81 20.80 22.13
#